data_ebb9028715a0de8f6f4aab7164767ceb
#
_entry.id   ebb9028715a0de8f6f4aab7164767ceb
#
_cell.length_a   1.000
_cell.length_b   1.000
_cell.length_c   1.000
_cell.angle_alpha   90.00
_cell.angle_beta   90.00
_cell.angle_gamma   90.00
#
_symmetry.space_group_name_H-M   'P 1'
#
loop_
_entity.id
_entity.type
_entity.pdbx_description
1 polymer ?
#
loop_
_entity_poly.entity_id
_entity_poly.type
_entity_poly.pdbx_seq_one_letter_code
_entity_poly.pdbx_strand_id
1 'polypeptide(L)'
;MENKIIHYCWFGGKKLPREVKKCIKTWKKNLPGYEIKEWNEQNFDINICPFVKEAYENKKWAFVSDYARLSALYQEGGIYLDTDMKIIKDISHILENEMFWGYEDSGYIGTAVIGSKDKHNKYLREIMDYYKTIEHFDIKNIYNNANPAIITKILEKYDFEINEDGVKVYDGKIAIYPREYFYPLSYNYSEKIFTKNTCMVHLFKGTWTSLGERRTAAIYRKFGLKLGKKINNFLNKIGDLKAQIVKVCKGIKEKQ
;
A
#
# COMPACT_ATOMS: atom_id res chain seq x y z
N MET A 1 -2.53 -23.34 -0.37
CA MET A 1 -1.34 -22.69 0.22
C MET A 1 -0.98 -23.46 1.48
N GLU A 2 0.22 -24.05 1.53
CA GLU A 2 0.66 -24.83 2.70
C GLU A 2 0.97 -23.93 3.89
N ASN A 3 1.61 -22.80 3.64
CA ASN A 3 1.92 -21.82 4.67
C ASN A 3 0.73 -20.91 4.93
N LYS A 4 -0.07 -21.24 5.95
CA LYS A 4 -1.26 -20.48 6.35
C LYS A 4 -0.88 -19.30 7.24
N ILE A 5 -0.14 -18.33 6.68
CA ILE A 5 0.33 -17.14 7.39
C ILE A 5 -0.15 -15.89 6.65
N ILE A 6 -0.67 -14.93 7.41
CA ILE A 6 -0.95 -13.57 6.94
C ILE A 6 0.08 -12.64 7.59
N HIS A 7 0.92 -12.04 6.76
CA HIS A 7 1.92 -11.06 7.19
C HIS A 7 1.37 -9.64 7.08
N TYR A 8 1.73 -8.80 8.03
CA TYR A 8 1.57 -7.37 7.92
C TYR A 8 2.75 -6.65 8.60
N CYS A 9 2.98 -5.39 8.23
CA CYS A 9 4.06 -4.59 8.80
C CYS A 9 3.50 -3.47 9.68
N TRP A 10 4.16 -3.24 10.84
CA TRP A 10 3.83 -2.13 11.73
C TRP A 10 5.08 -1.59 12.41
N PHE A 11 5.71 -0.60 11.79
CA PHE A 11 6.93 0.06 12.29
C PHE A 11 6.63 1.36 13.04
N GLY A 12 7.61 1.84 13.83
CA GLY A 12 7.54 3.09 14.59
C GLY A 12 6.99 2.94 16.01
N GLY A 13 6.85 1.72 16.52
CA GLY A 13 6.57 1.42 17.94
C GLY A 13 5.20 1.87 18.47
N LYS A 14 4.30 2.42 17.64
CA LYS A 14 2.99 2.88 18.08
C LYS A 14 1.99 1.74 18.19
N LYS A 15 1.06 1.83 19.15
CA LYS A 15 -0.06 0.88 19.27
C LYS A 15 -0.92 0.88 18.00
N LEU A 16 -1.38 -0.31 17.58
CA LEU A 16 -2.29 -0.47 16.44
C LEU A 16 -3.58 0.36 16.65
N PRO A 17 -3.92 1.24 15.70
CA PRO A 17 -5.17 1.99 15.73
C PRO A 17 -6.40 1.08 15.65
N ARG A 18 -7.55 1.59 16.11
CA ARG A 18 -8.82 0.84 16.07
C ARG A 18 -9.20 0.39 14.66
N GLU A 19 -8.90 1.20 13.65
CA GLU A 19 -9.22 0.88 12.25
C GLU A 19 -8.38 -0.29 11.72
N VAL A 20 -7.09 -0.34 12.04
CA VAL A 20 -6.22 -1.47 11.71
C VAL A 20 -6.75 -2.76 12.36
N LYS A 21 -7.09 -2.69 13.66
CA LYS A 21 -7.67 -3.84 14.38
C LYS A 21 -8.99 -4.32 13.74
N LYS A 22 -9.79 -3.42 13.15
CA LYS A 22 -11.01 -3.81 12.41
C LYS A 22 -10.66 -4.56 11.12
N CYS A 23 -9.63 -4.13 10.38
CA CYS A 23 -9.16 -4.85 9.20
C CYS A 23 -8.68 -6.26 9.56
N ILE A 24 -7.81 -6.38 10.57
CA ILE A 24 -7.31 -7.68 11.06
C ILE A 24 -8.47 -8.60 11.50
N LYS A 25 -9.54 -8.08 12.10
CA LYS A 25 -10.72 -8.88 12.42
C LYS A 25 -11.38 -9.49 11.17
N THR A 26 -11.35 -8.77 10.04
CA THR A 26 -11.90 -9.34 8.78
C THR A 26 -11.03 -10.47 8.24
N TRP A 27 -9.71 -10.41 8.42
CA TRP A 27 -8.79 -11.46 8.03
C TRP A 27 -9.06 -12.76 8.83
N LYS A 28 -9.13 -12.64 10.18
CA LYS A 28 -9.46 -13.76 11.07
C LYS A 28 -10.80 -14.42 10.75
N LYS A 29 -11.78 -13.59 10.37
CA LYS A 29 -13.12 -14.08 10.01
C LYS A 29 -13.13 -14.88 8.71
N ASN A 30 -12.44 -14.38 7.67
CA ASN A 30 -12.53 -14.92 6.32
C ASN A 30 -11.43 -15.95 6.01
N LEU A 31 -10.36 -15.99 6.81
CA LEU A 31 -9.28 -16.97 6.73
C LEU A 31 -9.05 -17.63 8.10
N PRO A 32 -10.04 -18.41 8.58
CA PRO A 32 -9.89 -19.12 9.85
C PRO A 32 -8.74 -20.13 9.75
N GLY A 33 -7.92 -20.23 10.79
CA GLY A 33 -6.76 -21.13 10.82
C GLY A 33 -5.48 -20.55 10.20
N TYR A 34 -5.51 -19.30 9.71
CA TYR A 34 -4.28 -18.59 9.35
C TYR A 34 -3.66 -17.91 10.58
N GLU A 35 -2.36 -18.09 10.76
CA GLU A 35 -1.56 -17.31 11.69
C GLU A 35 -1.49 -15.86 11.18
N ILE A 36 -1.55 -14.86 12.07
CA ILE A 36 -1.37 -13.46 11.71
C ILE A 36 -0.07 -12.97 12.35
N LYS A 37 0.91 -12.67 11.51
CA LYS A 37 2.27 -12.30 11.92
C LYS A 37 2.56 -10.83 11.65
N GLU A 38 2.92 -10.11 12.71
CA GLU A 38 3.39 -8.74 12.64
C GLU A 38 4.90 -8.70 12.37
N TRP A 39 5.29 -7.85 11.42
CA TRP A 39 6.69 -7.51 11.17
C TRP A 39 6.96 -6.09 11.67
N ASN A 40 7.97 -5.96 12.51
CA ASN A 40 8.37 -4.72 13.15
C ASN A 40 9.86 -4.75 13.50
N GLU A 41 10.34 -3.77 14.27
CA GLU A 41 11.75 -3.64 14.66
C GLU A 41 12.31 -4.81 15.48
N GLN A 42 11.47 -5.68 16.02
CA GLN A 42 11.92 -6.83 16.84
C GLN A 42 12.28 -8.05 15.99
N ASN A 43 11.73 -8.15 14.78
CA ASN A 43 11.87 -9.35 13.94
C ASN A 43 12.25 -9.04 12.47
N PHE A 44 12.55 -7.79 12.15
CA PHE A 44 13.00 -7.36 10.84
C PHE A 44 14.25 -6.48 10.97
N ASP A 45 15.30 -6.79 10.19
CA ASP A 45 16.53 -6.00 10.16
C ASP A 45 16.33 -4.71 9.36
N ILE A 46 16.25 -3.60 10.06
CA ILE A 46 16.10 -2.26 9.46
C ILE A 46 17.38 -1.76 8.76
N ASN A 47 18.51 -2.44 8.92
CA ASN A 47 19.78 -2.10 8.26
C ASN A 47 20.08 -2.99 7.04
N ILE A 48 19.11 -3.78 6.58
CA ILE A 48 19.30 -4.79 5.54
C ILE A 48 19.78 -4.21 4.19
N CYS A 49 19.45 -2.96 3.89
CA CYS A 49 19.96 -2.19 2.74
C CYS A 49 19.81 -0.68 2.97
N PRO A 50 20.57 0.18 2.22
CA PRO A 50 20.52 1.63 2.37
C PRO A 50 19.10 2.21 2.27
N PHE A 51 18.30 1.76 1.29
CA PHE A 51 16.90 2.20 1.11
C PHE A 51 16.07 2.03 2.40
N VAL A 52 16.10 0.86 3.02
CA VAL A 52 15.34 0.56 4.24
C VAL A 52 15.83 1.38 5.40
N LYS A 53 17.15 1.46 5.58
CA LYS A 53 17.78 2.22 6.67
C LYS A 53 17.40 3.70 6.61
N GLU A 54 17.60 4.33 5.46
CA GLU A 54 17.29 5.75 5.29
C GLU A 54 15.78 6.03 5.41
N ALA A 55 14.91 5.16 4.86
CA ALA A 55 13.47 5.26 5.05
C ALA A 55 13.09 5.18 6.54
N TYR A 56 13.72 4.29 7.31
CA TYR A 56 13.48 4.14 8.74
C TYR A 56 13.94 5.37 9.53
N GLU A 57 15.16 5.85 9.31
CA GLU A 57 15.72 7.05 9.94
C GLU A 57 14.84 8.29 9.70
N ASN A 58 14.25 8.38 8.51
CA ASN A 58 13.32 9.44 8.14
C ASN A 58 11.86 9.18 8.55
N LYS A 59 11.59 8.14 9.35
CA LYS A 59 10.25 7.77 9.84
C LYS A 59 9.23 7.53 8.72
N LYS A 60 9.70 7.03 7.58
CA LYS A 60 8.89 6.69 6.40
C LYS A 60 8.48 5.21 6.43
N TRP A 61 7.70 4.84 7.44
CA TRP A 61 7.36 3.46 7.79
C TRP A 61 6.76 2.64 6.66
N ALA A 62 5.98 3.26 5.76
CA ALA A 62 5.40 2.58 4.62
C ALA A 62 6.48 2.06 3.66
N PHE A 63 7.55 2.84 3.44
CA PHE A 63 8.66 2.44 2.58
C PHE A 63 9.55 1.36 3.22
N VAL A 64 9.69 1.38 4.54
CA VAL A 64 10.28 0.24 5.27
C VAL A 64 9.44 -1.03 5.04
N SER A 65 8.10 -0.89 5.11
CA SER A 65 7.16 -1.99 4.85
C SER A 65 7.24 -2.51 3.42
N ASP A 66 7.62 -1.67 2.45
CA ASP A 66 7.73 -2.07 1.04
C ASP A 66 8.79 -3.16 0.81
N TYR A 67 9.91 -3.09 1.50
CA TYR A 67 10.90 -4.17 1.49
C TYR A 67 10.51 -5.31 2.44
N ALA A 68 10.06 -4.98 3.65
CA ALA A 68 9.76 -5.97 4.68
C ALA A 68 8.67 -6.96 4.23
N ARG A 69 7.64 -6.52 3.49
CA ARG A 69 6.59 -7.40 2.92
C ARG A 69 7.15 -8.45 1.97
N LEU A 70 8.11 -8.06 1.13
CA LEU A 70 8.78 -8.95 0.19
C LEU A 70 9.65 -9.96 0.93
N SER A 71 10.42 -9.48 1.93
CA SER A 71 11.26 -10.31 2.78
C SER A 71 10.45 -11.35 3.57
N ALA A 72 9.30 -10.94 4.14
CA ALA A 72 8.40 -11.82 4.86
C ALA A 72 7.90 -12.97 3.98
N LEU A 73 7.38 -12.64 2.79
CA LEU A 73 6.91 -13.62 1.83
C LEU A 73 8.04 -14.50 1.28
N TYR A 74 9.22 -13.93 1.06
CA TYR A 74 10.38 -14.69 0.60
C TYR A 74 10.84 -15.71 1.64
N GLN A 75 10.84 -15.36 2.92
CA GLN A 75 11.28 -16.24 4.00
C GLN A 75 10.25 -17.32 4.35
N GLU A 76 8.98 -16.99 4.32
CA GLU A 76 7.94 -17.82 4.91
C GLU A 76 6.82 -18.22 3.94
N GLY A 77 6.71 -17.59 2.78
CA GLY A 77 5.53 -17.73 1.92
C GLY A 77 4.30 -17.09 2.56
N GLY A 78 3.11 -17.46 2.12
CA GLY A 78 1.87 -16.96 2.71
C GLY A 78 1.29 -15.75 1.98
N ILE A 79 0.58 -14.89 2.70
CA ILE A 79 -0.10 -13.71 2.18
C ILE A 79 0.38 -12.49 2.94
N TYR A 80 0.76 -11.43 2.22
CA TYR A 80 0.94 -10.10 2.81
C TYR A 80 -0.32 -9.26 2.61
N LEU A 81 -0.72 -8.56 3.65
CA LEU A 81 -1.81 -7.60 3.61
C LEU A 81 -1.38 -6.28 4.27
N ASP A 82 -1.61 -5.15 3.57
CA ASP A 82 -1.51 -3.84 4.20
C ASP A 82 -2.55 -3.71 5.33
N THR A 83 -2.19 -2.95 6.36
CA THR A 83 -3.00 -2.82 7.58
C THR A 83 -4.37 -2.17 7.37
N ASP A 84 -4.63 -1.63 6.18
CA ASP A 84 -5.90 -1.07 5.76
C ASP A 84 -6.60 -1.89 4.65
N MET A 85 -6.16 -3.12 4.42
CA MET A 85 -6.88 -4.12 3.60
C MET A 85 -8.00 -4.78 4.40
N LYS A 86 -9.18 -4.91 3.80
CA LYS A 86 -10.29 -5.73 4.32
C LYS A 86 -10.51 -6.93 3.44
N ILE A 87 -10.72 -8.10 4.03
CA ILE A 87 -11.26 -9.27 3.33
C ILE A 87 -12.77 -9.28 3.57
N ILE A 88 -13.56 -9.33 2.50
CA ILE A 88 -15.02 -9.24 2.58
C ILE A 88 -15.75 -10.48 2.09
N LYS A 89 -15.03 -11.37 1.40
CA LYS A 89 -15.53 -12.68 0.91
C LYS A 89 -14.43 -13.73 1.02
N ASP A 90 -14.82 -14.98 0.79
CA ASP A 90 -13.88 -16.09 0.61
C ASP A 90 -12.93 -15.85 -0.56
N ILE A 91 -11.66 -16.19 -0.36
CA ILE A 91 -10.57 -16.04 -1.34
C ILE A 91 -9.86 -17.37 -1.62
N SER A 92 -10.44 -18.50 -1.22
CA SER A 92 -9.81 -19.81 -1.33
C SER A 92 -9.32 -20.11 -2.74
N HIS A 93 -10.10 -19.75 -3.76
CA HIS A 93 -9.73 -19.92 -5.18
C HIS A 93 -8.51 -19.09 -5.59
N ILE A 94 -8.28 -17.94 -4.94
CA ILE A 94 -7.11 -17.07 -5.19
C ILE A 94 -5.85 -17.71 -4.59
N LEU A 95 -6.00 -18.37 -3.45
CA LEU A 95 -4.91 -19.02 -2.70
C LEU A 95 -4.37 -20.29 -3.37
N GLU A 96 -5.00 -20.75 -4.44
CA GLU A 96 -4.52 -21.87 -5.25
C GLU A 96 -3.35 -21.48 -6.17
N ASN A 97 -3.21 -20.20 -6.52
CA ASN A 97 -2.13 -19.71 -7.36
C ASN A 97 -0.76 -19.82 -6.65
N GLU A 98 0.31 -20.06 -7.41
CA GLU A 98 1.68 -20.03 -6.88
C GLU A 98 2.04 -18.65 -6.33
N MET A 99 1.68 -17.62 -7.09
CA MET A 99 1.85 -16.23 -6.70
C MET A 99 0.70 -15.39 -7.25
N PHE A 100 0.28 -14.37 -6.51
CA PHE A 100 -0.75 -13.47 -7.00
C PHE A 100 -0.55 -12.02 -6.54
N TRP A 101 -0.99 -11.11 -7.41
CA TRP A 101 -1.15 -9.68 -7.18
C TRP A 101 -2.49 -9.20 -7.73
N GLY A 102 -2.78 -7.92 -7.59
CA GLY A 102 -3.86 -7.24 -8.28
C GLY A 102 -3.39 -5.95 -8.91
N TYR A 103 -4.05 -5.53 -9.99
CA TYR A 103 -3.89 -4.18 -10.51
C TYR A 103 -4.51 -3.15 -9.56
N GLU A 104 -3.92 -1.98 -9.48
CA GLU A 104 -4.53 -0.84 -8.80
C GLU A 104 -4.88 0.29 -9.80
N ASP A 105 -5.54 1.35 -9.33
CA ASP A 105 -6.16 2.37 -10.19
C ASP A 105 -5.15 3.25 -10.96
N SER A 106 -3.89 3.20 -10.62
CA SER A 106 -2.80 3.92 -11.29
C SER A 106 -2.25 3.21 -12.53
N GLY A 107 -2.78 2.01 -12.87
CA GLY A 107 -2.23 1.16 -13.92
C GLY A 107 -0.96 0.41 -13.50
N TYR A 108 -0.70 0.33 -12.19
CA TYR A 108 0.41 -0.43 -11.62
C TYR A 108 -0.07 -1.70 -10.94
N ILE A 109 0.86 -2.61 -10.72
CA ILE A 109 0.66 -3.75 -9.84
C ILE A 109 0.60 -3.24 -8.40
N GLY A 110 -0.55 -3.42 -7.76
CA GLY A 110 -0.78 -3.01 -6.39
C GLY A 110 -0.07 -3.92 -5.39
N THR A 111 0.46 -3.36 -4.34
CA THR A 111 1.30 -4.05 -3.36
C THR A 111 0.67 -4.21 -1.98
N ALA A 112 -0.56 -3.72 -1.81
CA ALA A 112 -1.30 -3.88 -0.56
C ALA A 112 -1.79 -5.31 -0.30
N VAL A 113 -1.81 -6.16 -1.32
CA VAL A 113 -2.02 -7.60 -1.22
C VAL A 113 -1.06 -8.32 -2.16
N ILE A 114 -0.33 -9.28 -1.61
CA ILE A 114 0.61 -10.14 -2.35
C ILE A 114 0.49 -11.54 -1.77
N GLY A 115 0.34 -12.56 -2.62
CA GLY A 115 0.42 -13.95 -2.20
C GLY A 115 1.63 -14.64 -2.81
N SER A 116 2.30 -15.47 -2.02
CA SER A 116 3.35 -16.36 -2.49
C SER A 116 3.19 -17.72 -1.80
N LYS A 117 2.91 -18.76 -2.58
CA LYS A 117 2.74 -20.11 -2.07
C LYS A 117 4.03 -20.64 -1.50
N ASP A 118 5.11 -20.43 -2.23
CA ASP A 118 6.42 -20.97 -1.90
C ASP A 118 7.33 -19.92 -1.26
N LYS A 119 8.21 -20.41 -0.38
CA LYS A 119 9.37 -19.67 0.11
C LYS A 119 10.39 -19.53 -1.01
N HIS A 120 11.28 -18.54 -0.86
CA HIS A 120 12.39 -18.30 -1.78
C HIS A 120 11.98 -18.09 -3.23
N ASN A 121 10.78 -17.53 -3.45
CA ASN A 121 10.24 -17.24 -4.76
C ASN A 121 11.19 -16.32 -5.56
N LYS A 122 11.48 -16.71 -6.83
CA LYS A 122 12.45 -16.01 -7.68
C LYS A 122 12.09 -14.54 -7.97
N TYR A 123 10.80 -14.24 -8.12
CA TYR A 123 10.32 -12.88 -8.42
C TYR A 123 10.48 -11.97 -7.21
N LEU A 124 10.19 -12.48 -6.00
CA LEU A 124 10.42 -11.73 -4.76
C LEU A 124 11.89 -11.44 -4.56
N ARG A 125 12.78 -12.43 -4.81
CA ARG A 125 14.23 -12.26 -4.74
C ARG A 125 14.69 -11.13 -5.65
N GLU A 126 14.26 -11.15 -6.89
CA GLU A 126 14.67 -10.18 -7.89
C GLU A 126 14.24 -8.75 -7.53
N ILE A 127 13.00 -8.59 -7.03
CA ILE A 127 12.54 -7.28 -6.57
C ILE A 127 13.36 -6.83 -5.35
N MET A 128 13.64 -7.73 -4.40
CA MET A 128 14.47 -7.42 -3.24
C MET A 128 15.90 -7.05 -3.64
N ASP A 129 16.49 -7.75 -4.61
CA ASP A 129 17.83 -7.46 -5.11
C ASP A 129 17.89 -6.10 -5.81
N TYR A 130 16.83 -5.70 -6.54
CA TYR A 130 16.72 -4.35 -7.06
C TYR A 130 16.72 -3.29 -5.93
N TYR A 131 15.96 -3.51 -4.85
CA TYR A 131 15.96 -2.57 -3.69
C TYR A 131 17.35 -2.40 -3.07
N LYS A 132 18.19 -3.44 -3.08
CA LYS A 132 19.57 -3.37 -2.56
C LYS A 132 20.48 -2.52 -3.45
N THR A 133 20.13 -2.31 -4.73
CA THR A 133 20.89 -1.42 -5.63
C THR A 133 20.53 0.06 -5.44
N ILE A 134 19.48 0.37 -4.68
CA ILE A 134 19.10 1.75 -4.39
C ILE A 134 20.00 2.27 -3.27
N GLU A 135 20.96 3.12 -3.63
CA GLU A 135 21.95 3.67 -2.70
C GLU A 135 21.35 4.70 -1.74
N HIS A 136 20.33 5.45 -2.18
CA HIS A 136 19.70 6.52 -1.41
C HIS A 136 18.18 6.51 -1.53
N PHE A 137 17.50 6.70 -0.41
CA PHE A 137 16.06 6.95 -0.38
C PHE A 137 15.76 8.39 -0.81
N ASP A 138 14.98 8.58 -1.88
CA ASP A 138 14.62 9.92 -2.34
C ASP A 138 13.58 10.58 -1.42
N ILE A 139 14.09 11.25 -0.39
CA ILE A 139 13.25 11.98 0.57
C ILE A 139 12.59 13.23 -0.03
N LYS A 140 13.19 13.81 -1.10
CA LYS A 140 12.66 15.02 -1.75
C LYS A 140 11.47 14.69 -2.63
N ASN A 141 11.51 13.55 -3.30
CA ASN A 141 10.41 13.06 -4.10
C ASN A 141 10.08 11.61 -3.73
N ILE A 142 9.29 11.45 -2.68
CA ILE A 142 8.92 10.12 -2.16
C ILE A 142 8.16 9.24 -3.18
N TYR A 143 7.56 9.82 -4.22
CA TYR A 143 6.88 9.06 -5.27
C TYR A 143 7.86 8.28 -6.15
N ASN A 144 9.13 8.69 -6.24
CA ASN A 144 10.18 7.92 -6.93
C ASN A 144 10.48 6.59 -6.24
N ASN A 145 10.09 6.45 -4.98
CA ASN A 145 10.29 5.24 -4.17
C ASN A 145 9.05 4.35 -4.13
N ALA A 146 8.01 4.68 -4.89
CA ALA A 146 6.73 3.98 -4.81
C ALA A 146 6.83 2.52 -5.25
N ASN A 147 6.56 1.60 -4.33
CA ASN A 147 6.66 0.16 -4.56
C ASN A 147 5.87 -0.34 -5.78
N PRO A 148 4.60 0.07 -6.03
CA PRO A 148 3.88 -0.35 -7.22
C PRO A 148 4.62 -0.05 -8.53
N ALA A 149 5.21 1.14 -8.67
CA ALA A 149 5.94 1.52 -9.87
C ALA A 149 7.24 0.69 -10.03
N ILE A 150 7.97 0.47 -8.93
CA ILE A 150 9.20 -0.35 -8.93
C ILE A 150 8.88 -1.78 -9.34
N ILE A 151 7.90 -2.41 -8.72
CA ILE A 151 7.53 -3.80 -8.99
C ILE A 151 7.02 -3.96 -10.41
N THR A 152 6.13 -3.07 -10.86
CA THR A 152 5.60 -3.11 -12.23
C THR A 152 6.73 -3.08 -13.26
N LYS A 153 7.68 -2.14 -13.13
CA LYS A 153 8.83 -2.03 -14.02
C LYS A 153 9.72 -3.28 -14.02
N ILE A 154 9.96 -3.89 -12.86
CA ILE A 154 10.78 -5.11 -12.77
C ILE A 154 10.06 -6.28 -13.44
N LEU A 155 8.75 -6.37 -13.30
CA LEU A 155 7.97 -7.48 -13.83
C LEU A 155 7.62 -7.32 -15.32
N GLU A 156 7.76 -6.11 -15.91
CA GLU A 156 7.56 -5.89 -17.37
C GLU A 156 8.34 -6.86 -18.25
N LYS A 157 9.52 -7.30 -17.81
CA LYS A 157 10.34 -8.28 -18.55
C LYS A 157 9.70 -9.68 -18.66
N TYR A 158 8.61 -9.93 -17.94
CA TYR A 158 7.83 -11.16 -18.02
C TYR A 158 6.57 -10.98 -18.90
N ASP A 159 6.61 -10.02 -19.83
CA ASP A 159 5.52 -9.70 -20.76
C ASP A 159 4.21 -9.32 -20.05
N PHE A 160 4.31 -8.63 -18.93
CA PHE A 160 3.15 -8.10 -18.23
C PHE A 160 2.47 -7.01 -19.06
N GLU A 161 1.25 -7.28 -19.47
CA GLU A 161 0.37 -6.26 -20.01
C GLU A 161 -0.50 -5.69 -18.89
N ILE A 162 -0.43 -4.38 -18.70
CA ILE A 162 -1.33 -3.67 -17.79
C ILE A 162 -2.69 -3.60 -18.47
N ASN A 163 -3.56 -4.57 -18.18
CA ASN A 163 -4.94 -4.53 -18.63
C ASN A 163 -5.87 -5.07 -17.54
N GLU A 164 -7.12 -4.61 -17.54
CA GLU A 164 -8.13 -4.99 -16.56
C GLU A 164 -9.07 -6.09 -17.09
N ASP A 165 -8.78 -6.69 -18.25
CA ASP A 165 -9.65 -7.65 -18.92
C ASP A 165 -9.45 -9.07 -18.37
N GLY A 166 -9.97 -9.31 -17.17
CA GLY A 166 -9.91 -10.63 -16.54
C GLY A 166 -8.59 -10.94 -15.84
N VAL A 167 -8.52 -12.12 -15.24
CA VAL A 167 -7.31 -12.61 -14.56
C VAL A 167 -6.29 -13.04 -15.59
N LYS A 168 -5.08 -12.55 -15.47
CA LYS A 168 -3.94 -12.92 -16.33
C LYS A 168 -2.95 -13.76 -15.54
N VAL A 169 -2.37 -14.75 -16.20
CA VAL A 169 -1.31 -15.59 -15.61
C VAL A 169 -0.04 -15.42 -16.46
N TYR A 170 1.02 -14.99 -15.83
CA TYR A 170 2.31 -14.71 -16.44
C TYR A 170 3.35 -15.73 -16.00
N ASP A 171 4.24 -16.09 -16.92
CA ASP A 171 5.27 -17.14 -16.73
C ASP A 171 4.66 -18.45 -16.17
N GLY A 172 3.34 -18.69 -16.42
CA GLY A 172 2.58 -19.82 -15.90
C GLY A 172 2.43 -19.88 -14.37
N LYS A 173 2.80 -18.81 -13.64
CA LYS A 173 3.00 -18.84 -12.20
C LYS A 173 2.42 -17.65 -11.44
N ILE A 174 2.38 -16.48 -12.06
CA ILE A 174 1.93 -15.24 -11.41
C ILE A 174 0.54 -14.90 -11.91
N ALA A 175 -0.45 -14.95 -11.06
CA ALA A 175 -1.80 -14.51 -11.37
C ALA A 175 -1.97 -13.03 -11.00
N ILE A 176 -2.30 -12.19 -11.98
CA ILE A 176 -2.65 -10.79 -11.75
C ILE A 176 -4.15 -10.64 -11.89
N TYR A 177 -4.78 -10.17 -10.83
CA TYR A 177 -6.21 -9.98 -10.75
C TYR A 177 -6.62 -8.57 -11.17
N PRO A 178 -7.72 -8.41 -11.90
CA PRO A 178 -8.29 -7.09 -12.19
C PRO A 178 -8.54 -6.29 -10.91
N ARG A 179 -8.51 -4.99 -11.03
CA ARG A 179 -8.66 -4.03 -9.94
C ARG A 179 -9.89 -4.30 -9.06
N GLU A 180 -11.00 -4.71 -9.65
CA GLU A 180 -12.26 -4.99 -8.97
C GLU A 180 -12.15 -6.05 -7.86
N TYR A 181 -11.16 -6.95 -7.93
CA TYR A 181 -11.00 -8.01 -6.92
C TYR A 181 -10.53 -7.48 -5.58
N PHE A 182 -9.52 -6.57 -5.58
CA PHE A 182 -8.82 -6.12 -4.36
C PHE A 182 -8.86 -4.61 -4.14
N TYR A 183 -8.95 -3.83 -5.22
CA TYR A 183 -8.87 -2.37 -5.24
C TYR A 183 -10.13 -1.73 -5.84
N PRO A 184 -11.35 -2.09 -5.38
CA PRO A 184 -12.59 -1.57 -5.95
C PRO A 184 -12.79 -0.07 -5.72
N LEU A 185 -11.97 0.55 -4.86
CA LEU A 185 -11.94 1.99 -4.63
C LEU A 185 -10.71 2.57 -5.34
N SER A 186 -10.86 3.70 -6.01
CA SER A 186 -9.71 4.48 -6.47
C SER A 186 -9.01 5.16 -5.29
N TYR A 187 -7.72 5.47 -5.45
CA TYR A 187 -6.92 6.17 -4.44
C TYR A 187 -7.58 7.46 -3.93
N ASN A 188 -8.17 8.23 -4.85
CA ASN A 188 -8.87 9.48 -4.54
C ASN A 188 -10.37 9.29 -4.28
N TYR A 189 -10.87 8.04 -4.25
CA TYR A 189 -12.29 7.70 -4.09
C TYR A 189 -13.23 8.28 -5.18
N SER A 190 -12.68 8.66 -6.33
CA SER A 190 -13.49 9.13 -7.46
C SER A 190 -14.31 8.01 -8.09
N GLU A 191 -13.80 6.78 -8.01
CA GLU A 191 -14.43 5.59 -8.58
C GLU A 191 -14.68 4.51 -7.55
N LYS A 192 -15.71 3.72 -7.80
CA LYS A 192 -16.07 2.53 -7.01
C LYS A 192 -16.57 1.45 -7.96
N ILE A 193 -15.77 0.42 -8.13
CA ILE A 193 -16.05 -0.70 -9.05
C ILE A 193 -16.30 -2.00 -8.28
N PHE A 194 -17.32 -2.00 -7.42
CA PHE A 194 -17.71 -3.23 -6.72
C PHE A 194 -18.47 -4.15 -7.66
N THR A 195 -18.02 -5.39 -7.79
CA THR A 195 -18.64 -6.45 -8.59
C THR A 195 -18.88 -7.70 -7.75
N LYS A 196 -19.43 -8.75 -8.38
CA LYS A 196 -19.52 -10.07 -7.76
C LYS A 196 -18.13 -10.67 -7.41
N ASN A 197 -17.10 -10.24 -8.12
CA ASN A 197 -15.71 -10.72 -7.95
C ASN A 197 -14.98 -10.02 -6.81
N THR A 198 -15.46 -8.85 -6.33
CA THR A 198 -14.81 -8.12 -5.24
C THR A 198 -14.76 -8.96 -3.97
N CYS A 199 -13.56 -9.29 -3.54
CA CYS A 199 -13.30 -10.10 -2.34
C CYS A 199 -12.46 -9.38 -1.29
N MET A 200 -11.69 -8.36 -1.68
CA MET A 200 -10.96 -7.50 -0.76
C MET A 200 -11.23 -6.02 -1.07
N VAL A 201 -10.92 -5.15 -0.11
CA VAL A 201 -11.06 -3.71 -0.25
C VAL A 201 -9.88 -3.00 0.38
N HIS A 202 -9.06 -2.36 -0.44
CA HIS A 202 -8.02 -1.45 0.02
C HIS A 202 -8.65 -0.10 0.39
N LEU A 203 -8.41 0.36 1.61
CA LEU A 203 -9.03 1.58 2.14
C LEU A 203 -8.22 2.84 1.85
N PHE A 204 -7.07 2.72 1.23
CA PHE A 204 -6.19 3.83 0.85
C PHE A 204 -6.06 4.90 1.95
N LYS A 205 -5.66 4.50 3.17
CA LYS A 205 -5.50 5.44 4.30
C LYS A 205 -4.38 6.45 4.09
N GLY A 206 -3.44 6.12 3.19
CA GLY A 206 -2.39 7.03 2.75
C GLY A 206 -1.50 7.52 3.89
N THR A 207 -1.10 6.64 4.81
CA THR A 207 -0.31 7.02 6.00
C THR A 207 1.05 7.62 5.63
N TRP A 208 1.54 7.37 4.44
CA TRP A 208 2.78 7.87 3.86
C TRP A 208 2.65 9.24 3.18
N THR A 209 1.42 9.68 2.89
CA THR A 209 1.14 10.96 2.24
C THR A 209 1.07 12.12 3.23
N SER A 210 1.10 13.34 2.71
CA SER A 210 1.00 14.55 3.51
C SER A 210 -0.36 14.68 4.22
N LEU A 211 -0.41 15.49 5.27
CA LEU A 211 -1.66 15.82 5.96
C LEU A 211 -2.71 16.45 5.02
N GLY A 212 -2.25 17.26 4.04
CA GLY A 212 -3.13 17.90 3.05
C GLY A 212 -3.80 16.87 2.14
N GLU A 213 -3.03 15.92 1.61
CA GLU A 213 -3.55 14.84 0.77
C GLU A 213 -4.52 13.94 1.54
N ARG A 214 -4.18 13.55 2.77
CA ARG A 214 -5.09 12.76 3.62
C ARG A 214 -6.39 13.49 3.92
N ARG A 215 -6.34 14.79 4.17
CA ARG A 215 -7.53 15.63 4.36
C ARG A 215 -8.38 15.66 3.08
N THR A 216 -7.76 15.87 1.93
CA THR A 216 -8.43 15.87 0.63
C THR A 216 -9.11 14.54 0.37
N ALA A 217 -8.40 13.43 0.55
CA ALA A 217 -8.96 12.08 0.43
C ALA A 217 -10.14 11.84 1.40
N ALA A 218 -10.03 12.32 2.65
CA ALA A 218 -11.12 12.20 3.62
C ALA A 218 -12.37 12.99 3.22
N ILE A 219 -12.20 14.17 2.62
CA ILE A 219 -13.30 15.00 2.09
C ILE A 219 -13.98 14.28 0.93
N TYR A 220 -13.21 13.76 -0.04
CA TYR A 220 -13.77 13.04 -1.19
C TYR A 220 -14.48 11.76 -0.77
N ARG A 221 -13.94 11.07 0.21
CA ARG A 221 -14.56 9.87 0.81
C ARG A 221 -15.93 10.15 1.40
N LYS A 222 -16.07 11.29 2.10
CA LYS A 222 -17.29 11.67 2.79
C LYS A 222 -18.35 12.30 1.87
N PHE A 223 -17.95 13.12 0.92
CA PHE A 223 -18.83 13.97 0.13
C PHE A 223 -18.87 13.64 -1.37
N GLY A 224 -18.10 12.65 -1.82
CA GLY A 224 -17.90 12.33 -3.24
C GLY A 224 -17.04 13.38 -3.97
N LEU A 225 -16.65 13.06 -5.20
CA LEU A 225 -15.68 13.87 -5.94
C LEU A 225 -16.20 15.28 -6.25
N LYS A 226 -17.45 15.40 -6.75
CA LYS A 226 -18.02 16.68 -7.21
C LYS A 226 -18.17 17.71 -6.07
N LEU A 227 -18.80 17.30 -4.96
CA LEU A 227 -18.98 18.18 -3.79
C LEU A 227 -17.68 18.32 -3.02
N GLY A 228 -16.90 17.25 -2.92
CA GLY A 228 -15.60 17.25 -2.25
C GLY A 228 -14.60 18.23 -2.88
N LYS A 229 -14.54 18.34 -4.23
CA LYS A 229 -13.73 19.37 -4.91
C LYS A 229 -14.13 20.78 -4.49
N LYS A 230 -15.45 21.09 -4.44
CA LYS A 230 -15.92 22.40 -3.98
C LYS A 230 -15.51 22.71 -2.55
N ILE A 231 -15.69 21.74 -1.65
CA ILE A 231 -15.32 21.87 -0.23
C ILE A 231 -13.81 22.04 -0.09
N ASN A 232 -13.01 21.23 -0.76
CA ASN A 232 -11.55 21.31 -0.68
C ASN A 232 -11.01 22.65 -1.19
N ASN A 233 -11.53 23.14 -2.33
CA ASN A 233 -11.16 24.44 -2.88
C ASN A 233 -11.53 25.59 -1.93
N PHE A 234 -12.69 25.54 -1.29
CA PHE A 234 -13.11 26.51 -0.28
C PHE A 234 -12.16 26.52 0.92
N LEU A 235 -11.84 25.35 1.45
CA LEU A 235 -10.93 25.21 2.59
C LEU A 235 -9.50 25.66 2.28
N ASN A 236 -9.01 25.43 1.06
CA ASN A 236 -7.71 25.91 0.62
C ASN A 236 -7.68 27.46 0.56
N LYS A 237 -8.72 28.10 -0.01
CA LYS A 237 -8.85 29.56 0.00
C LYS A 237 -8.83 30.16 1.40
N ILE A 238 -9.49 29.50 2.38
CA ILE A 238 -9.43 29.93 3.79
C ILE A 238 -8.00 29.75 4.34
N GLY A 239 -7.31 28.68 3.99
CA GLY A 239 -5.93 28.42 4.40
C GLY A 239 -4.99 29.51 3.88
N ASP A 240 -5.11 29.85 2.60
CA ASP A 240 -4.31 30.90 1.95
C ASP A 240 -4.55 32.29 2.58
N LEU A 241 -5.83 32.62 2.88
CA LEU A 241 -6.17 33.87 3.55
C LEU A 241 -5.58 33.94 4.96
N LYS A 242 -5.63 32.84 5.74
CA LYS A 242 -4.98 32.79 7.06
C LYS A 242 -3.46 32.96 6.96
N ALA A 243 -2.83 32.35 5.96
CA ALA A 243 -1.39 32.49 5.74
C ALA A 243 -1.00 33.94 5.40
N GLN A 244 -1.81 34.63 4.58
CA GLN A 244 -1.61 36.05 4.27
C GLN A 244 -1.75 36.94 5.51
N ILE A 245 -2.79 36.71 6.34
CA ILE A 245 -2.99 37.46 7.60
C ILE A 245 -1.78 37.25 8.53
N VAL A 246 -1.28 36.03 8.67
CA VAL A 246 -0.09 35.76 9.51
C VAL A 246 1.15 36.48 9.00
N LYS A 247 1.36 36.55 7.67
CA LYS A 247 2.46 37.29 7.07
C LYS A 247 2.35 38.81 7.36
N VAL A 248 1.16 39.38 7.22
CA VAL A 248 0.91 40.79 7.51
C VAL A 248 1.17 41.10 9.00
N CYS A 249 0.66 40.24 9.91
CA CYS A 249 0.88 40.42 11.34
C CYS A 249 2.37 40.31 11.75
N LYS A 250 3.14 39.42 11.10
CA LYS A 250 4.59 39.33 11.34
C LYS A 250 5.32 40.56 10.82
N GLY A 251 5.01 41.04 9.62
CA GLY A 251 5.62 42.25 9.05
C GLY A 251 5.30 43.53 9.82
N ILE A 252 4.20 43.57 10.58
CA ILE A 252 3.87 44.65 11.50
C ILE A 252 4.75 44.60 12.75
N LYS A 253 5.03 43.39 13.29
CA LYS A 253 5.88 43.20 14.50
C LYS A 253 7.38 43.45 14.22
N GLU A 254 7.84 43.34 12.98
CA GLU A 254 9.23 43.63 12.60
C GLU A 254 9.48 45.13 12.30
N LYS A 255 8.44 45.94 12.31
CA LYS A 255 8.52 47.42 12.08
C LYS A 255 8.27 48.26 13.35
N GLN A 256 8.05 47.62 14.49
CA GLN A 256 8.03 48.21 15.84
C GLN A 256 9.29 47.81 16.61
#